data_68d339c9f0566dc27f1cbdad723fc8c2
#
_entry.id   68d339c9f0566dc27f1cbdad723fc8c2
#
_cell.length_a   1.000
_cell.length_b   1.000
_cell.length_c   1.000
_cell.angle_alpha   90.00
_cell.angle_beta   90.00
_cell.angle_gamma   90.00
#
_symmetry.space_group_name_H-M   'P 1'
#
loop_
_entity.id
_entity.type
_entity.pdbx_description
1 polymer ?
#
loop_
_entity_poly.entity_id
_entity_poly.type
_entity_poly.pdbx_seq_one_letter_code
_entity_poly.pdbx_strand_id
1 'polypeptide(L)'
;MSPLAKLLEAALFAASRPLTVDELCSLDPQAGEGTVRAALAEVRETYATGGHGVELVEIAQGWQFLSRREYAEAIDRAQFALRPRRS
;
A
#
# COMPACT_ATOMS: atom_id res chain seq x y z
N MET A 1 9.39 -8.25 7.66
CA MET A 1 8.83 -6.92 7.97
C MET A 1 8.56 -6.80 9.46
N SER A 2 8.77 -5.60 10.00
CA SER A 2 8.47 -5.32 11.39
C SER A 2 6.98 -5.42 11.66
N PRO A 3 6.57 -5.54 12.94
CA PRO A 3 5.15 -5.55 13.26
C PRO A 3 4.41 -4.32 12.76
N LEU A 4 5.02 -3.13 12.87
CA LEU A 4 4.39 -1.92 12.38
C LEU A 4 4.25 -1.96 10.87
N ALA A 5 5.26 -2.43 10.16
CA ALA A 5 5.17 -2.53 8.70
C ALA A 5 4.05 -3.48 8.29
N LYS A 6 3.86 -4.58 9.01
CA LYS A 6 2.75 -5.49 8.72
C LYS A 6 1.39 -4.83 8.96
N LEU A 7 1.29 -4.03 10.01
CA LEU A 7 0.05 -3.30 10.27
C LEU A 7 -0.25 -2.31 9.15
N LEU A 8 0.77 -1.59 8.70
CA LEU A 8 0.60 -0.65 7.59
C LEU A 8 0.23 -1.39 6.31
N GLU A 9 0.87 -2.51 6.06
CA GLU A 9 0.55 -3.32 4.88
C GLU A 9 -0.92 -3.73 4.89
N ALA A 10 -1.41 -4.20 6.04
CA ALA A 10 -2.79 -4.65 6.15
C ALA A 10 -3.76 -3.49 5.92
N ALA A 11 -3.46 -2.32 6.49
CA ALA A 11 -4.32 -1.15 6.34
C ALA A 11 -4.34 -0.67 4.88
N LEU A 12 -3.16 -0.63 4.25
CA LEU A 12 -3.07 -0.21 2.85
C LEU A 12 -3.79 -1.18 1.93
N PHE A 13 -3.71 -2.47 2.21
CA PHE A 13 -4.42 -3.47 1.43
C PHE A 13 -5.93 -3.30 1.58
N ALA A 14 -6.40 -2.98 2.78
CA ALA A 14 -7.83 -2.86 3.04
C ALA A 14 -8.43 -1.56 2.51
N ALA A 15 -7.59 -0.54 2.32
CA ALA A 15 -8.08 0.79 1.96
C ALA A 15 -8.53 0.84 0.52
N SER A 16 -9.60 1.59 0.26
CA SER A 16 -10.13 1.79 -1.09
C SER A 16 -9.61 3.07 -1.73
N ARG A 17 -8.75 3.82 -1.04
CA ARG A 17 -8.18 5.07 -1.54
C ARG A 17 -6.79 5.24 -0.95
N PRO A 18 -5.99 6.16 -1.48
CA PRO A 18 -4.67 6.41 -0.88
C PRO A 18 -4.83 6.86 0.58
N LEU A 19 -3.93 6.40 1.43
CA LEU A 19 -3.90 6.78 2.84
C LEU A 19 -2.74 7.74 3.07
N THR A 20 -3.02 8.84 3.77
CA THR A 20 -1.99 9.82 4.10
C THR A 20 -1.10 9.29 5.22
N VAL A 21 0.07 9.91 5.37
CA VAL A 21 0.94 9.55 6.49
C VAL A 21 0.25 9.81 7.81
N ASP A 22 -0.53 10.89 7.90
CA ASP A 22 -1.26 11.17 9.14
C ASP A 22 -2.25 10.06 9.46
N GLU A 23 -2.96 9.56 8.46
CA GLU A 23 -3.88 8.45 8.67
C GLU A 23 -3.14 7.19 9.10
N LEU A 24 -1.99 6.94 8.48
CA LEU A 24 -1.20 5.78 8.85
C LEU A 24 -0.63 5.92 10.26
N CYS A 25 -0.25 7.12 10.66
CA CYS A 25 0.21 7.37 12.01
C CYS A 25 -0.89 7.10 13.06
N SER A 26 -2.14 7.30 12.69
CA SER A 26 -3.23 7.07 13.62
C SER A 26 -3.41 5.59 13.98
N LEU A 27 -2.82 4.69 13.19
CA LEU A 27 -2.90 3.26 13.47
C LEU A 27 -2.05 2.87 14.68
N ASP A 28 -1.02 3.66 14.98
CA ASP A 28 -0.17 3.41 16.13
C ASP A 28 0.27 4.76 16.69
N PRO A 29 -0.55 5.37 17.55
CA PRO A 29 -0.22 6.70 18.07
C PRO A 29 1.09 6.75 18.88
N GLN A 30 1.60 5.60 19.29
CA GLN A 30 2.87 5.55 20.02
C GLN A 30 4.06 5.70 19.08
N ALA A 31 3.90 5.38 17.80
CA ALA A 31 4.97 5.48 16.84
C ALA A 31 5.03 6.90 16.29
N GLY A 32 6.21 7.47 16.22
CA GLY A 32 6.37 8.78 15.62
C GLY A 32 6.30 8.70 14.10
N GLU A 33 6.17 9.87 13.47
CA GLU A 33 6.07 9.93 12.02
C GLU A 33 7.29 9.30 11.35
N GLY A 34 8.49 9.53 11.89
CA GLY A 34 9.70 8.94 11.33
C GLY A 34 9.67 7.43 11.33
N THR A 35 9.14 6.84 12.42
CA THR A 35 9.01 5.39 12.52
C THR A 35 7.99 4.86 11.51
N VAL A 36 6.89 5.59 11.33
CA VAL A 36 5.88 5.20 10.34
C VAL A 36 6.45 5.28 8.93
N ARG A 37 7.20 6.34 8.63
CA ARG A 37 7.82 6.47 7.30
C ARG A 37 8.84 5.39 7.05
N ALA A 38 9.60 4.99 8.07
CA ALA A 38 10.55 3.89 7.93
C ALA A 38 9.82 2.57 7.67
N ALA A 39 8.69 2.36 8.34
CA ALA A 39 7.89 1.15 8.11
C ALA A 39 7.27 1.15 6.71
N LEU A 40 6.85 2.31 6.21
CA LEU A 40 6.37 2.43 4.83
C LEU A 40 7.46 2.06 3.83
N ALA A 41 8.67 2.53 4.08
CA ALA A 41 9.80 2.21 3.20
C ALA A 41 10.06 0.70 3.21
N GLU A 42 9.89 0.06 4.35
CA GLU A 42 10.06 -1.38 4.46
C GLU A 42 9.01 -2.12 3.63
N VAL A 43 7.75 -1.69 3.70
CA VAL A 43 6.69 -2.30 2.89
C VAL A 43 7.00 -2.10 1.42
N ARG A 44 7.36 -0.87 1.04
CA ARG A 44 7.66 -0.55 -0.35
C ARG A 44 8.79 -1.43 -0.89
N GLU A 45 9.84 -1.57 -0.09
CA GLU A 45 11.00 -2.37 -0.51
C GLU A 45 10.63 -3.83 -0.66
N THR A 46 9.83 -4.35 0.25
CA THR A 46 9.38 -5.74 0.19
C THR A 46 8.66 -6.02 -1.13
N TYR A 47 7.81 -5.10 -1.56
CA TYR A 47 7.05 -5.29 -2.79
C TYR A 47 7.85 -4.92 -4.04
N ALA A 48 8.91 -4.12 -3.89
CA ALA A 48 9.76 -3.79 -5.02
C ALA A 48 10.68 -4.95 -5.40
N THR A 49 11.12 -5.74 -4.41
CA THR A 49 12.15 -6.75 -4.64
C THR A 49 11.64 -8.17 -4.64
N GLY A 50 10.39 -8.41 -4.26
CA GLY A 50 9.89 -9.76 -4.08
C GLY A 50 9.19 -10.37 -5.27
N GLY A 51 9.18 -9.72 -6.43
CA GLY A 51 8.52 -10.29 -7.61
C GLY A 51 7.01 -10.30 -7.50
N HIS A 52 6.44 -9.26 -6.92
CA HIS A 52 4.99 -9.18 -6.70
C HIS A 52 4.28 -8.52 -7.87
N GLY A 53 2.99 -8.81 -8.01
CA GLY A 53 2.17 -8.19 -9.06
C GLY A 53 1.67 -6.80 -8.69
N VAL A 54 1.89 -6.37 -7.46
CA VAL A 54 1.47 -5.04 -6.99
C VAL A 54 2.68 -4.29 -6.46
N GLU A 55 2.55 -2.98 -6.38
CA GLU A 55 3.60 -2.14 -5.83
C GLU A 55 2.97 -1.06 -4.96
N LEU A 56 3.74 -0.55 -4.02
CA LEU A 56 3.28 0.52 -3.15
C LEU A 56 3.77 1.84 -3.72
N VAL A 57 2.85 2.74 -4.02
CA VAL A 57 3.18 4.03 -4.65
C VAL A 57 2.61 5.18 -3.85
N GLU A 58 3.24 6.32 -4.01
CA GLU A 58 2.74 7.56 -3.43
C GLU A 58 1.94 8.29 -4.50
N ILE A 59 0.66 8.56 -4.21
CA ILE A 59 -0.25 9.22 -5.14
C ILE A 59 -0.94 10.34 -4.38
N ALA A 60 -0.92 11.56 -4.91
CA ALA A 60 -1.64 12.70 -4.34
C ALA A 60 -1.25 12.84 -2.90
N GLN A 61 -0.64 12.86 -2.16
CA GLN A 61 -0.31 13.02 -0.74
C GLN A 61 -0.61 11.77 0.07
N GLY A 62 -0.86 10.64 -0.61
CA GLY A 62 -1.14 9.40 0.11
C GLY A 62 -0.40 8.24 -0.50
N TRP A 63 -0.57 7.07 0.12
CA TRP A 63 0.09 5.84 -0.30
C TRP A 63 -0.98 4.80 -0.64
N GLN A 64 -0.72 4.02 -1.69
CA GLN A 64 -1.69 3.03 -2.13
C GLN A 64 -0.98 1.89 -2.86
N PHE A 65 -1.51 0.67 -2.69
CA PHE A 65 -1.09 -0.45 -3.51
C PHE A 65 -1.78 -0.37 -4.87
N LEU A 66 -0.99 -0.52 -5.93
CA LEU A 66 -1.53 -0.59 -7.28
C LEU A 66 -0.97 -1.82 -7.97
N SER A 67 -1.75 -2.38 -8.89
CA SER A 67 -1.23 -3.44 -9.75
C SER A 67 -0.15 -2.84 -10.63
N ARG A 68 0.87 -3.65 -10.95
CA ARG A 68 1.96 -3.17 -11.78
C ARG A 68 1.45 -2.92 -13.19
N ARG A 69 2.02 -1.90 -13.82
CA ARG A 69 1.60 -1.48 -15.15
C ARG A 69 1.63 -2.62 -16.16
N GLU A 70 2.61 -3.50 -16.04
CA GLU A 70 2.78 -4.58 -17.00
C GLU A 70 1.61 -5.57 -17.01
N TYR A 71 0.74 -5.53 -16.00
CA TYR A 71 -0.43 -6.41 -15.94
C TYR A 71 -1.73 -5.71 -16.27
N ALA A 72 -1.69 -4.40 -16.47
CA ALA A 72 -2.91 -3.62 -16.65
C ALA A 72 -3.69 -4.08 -17.90
N GLU A 73 -2.97 -4.35 -18.98
CA GLU A 73 -3.63 -4.75 -20.22
C GLU A 73 -4.34 -6.09 -20.07
N ALA A 74 -3.69 -7.05 -19.42
CA ALA A 74 -4.31 -8.36 -19.21
C ALA A 74 -5.54 -8.23 -18.33
N ILE A 75 -5.49 -7.39 -17.31
CA ILE A 75 -6.62 -7.15 -16.42
C ILE A 75 -7.77 -6.55 -17.20
N ASP A 76 -7.49 -5.56 -18.06
CA ASP A 76 -8.52 -4.92 -18.86
C ASP A 76 -9.15 -5.90 -19.86
N ARG A 77 -8.33 -6.76 -20.48
CA ARG A 77 -8.84 -7.72 -21.46
C ARG A 77 -9.76 -8.75 -20.81
N ALA A 78 -9.53 -9.07 -19.54
CA ALA A 78 -10.35 -10.06 -18.84
C ALA A 78 -11.77 -9.55 -18.62
N GLN A 79 -11.95 -8.23 -18.59
CA GLN A 79 -13.27 -7.60 -18.52
C GLN A 79 -14.10 -8.05 -17.33
N PHE A 80 -13.43 -8.40 -16.23
CA PHE A 80 -14.18 -8.67 -15.01
C PHE A 80 -14.28 -7.38 -14.21
N ALA A 81 -15.31 -7.32 -13.37
CA ALA A 81 -15.52 -6.13 -12.56
C ALA A 81 -14.43 -6.01 -11.51
N LEU A 82 -13.75 -4.87 -11.50
CA LEU A 82 -12.76 -4.59 -10.48
C LEU A 82 -13.44 -3.80 -9.39
N ARG A 83 -13.45 -4.37 -8.20
CA ARG A 83 -14.09 -3.69 -7.10
C ARG A 83 -13.08 -2.86 -6.33
N PRO A 84 -13.51 -1.69 -5.80
CA PRO A 84 -12.64 -0.96 -4.90
C PRO A 84 -12.32 -1.84 -3.70
N ARG A 85 -11.13 -1.64 -3.15
CA ARG A 85 -10.77 -2.33 -1.93
C ARG A 85 -11.67 -1.87 -0.80
N ARG A 86 -12.03 -2.82 0.04
CA ARG A 86 -12.85 -2.50 1.18
C ARG A 86 -11.95 -2.18 2.36
N SER A 87 -12.35 -1.23 3.12
CA SER A 87 -11.67 -0.89 4.34
C SER A 87 -12.53 -1.23 5.54
#